data_ba8e0a4cf6063158258aed59b820ed54
#
_entry.id   ba8e0a4cf6063158258aed59b820ed54
#
_cell.length_a   1.000
_cell.length_b   1.000
_cell.length_c   1.000
_cell.angle_alpha   90.00
_cell.angle_beta   90.00
_cell.angle_gamma   90.00
#
_symmetry.space_group_name_H-M   'P 1'
#
loop_
_entity.id
_entity.type
_entity.pdbx_description
1 polymer ?
#
loop_
_entity_poly.entity_id
_entity_poly.type
_entity_poly.pdbx_seq_one_letter_code
_entity_poly.pdbx_strand_id
1 'polypeptide(L)'
;MDKSAKMTPASVRARHPAPHAFIASALRTLETDGEGMTALAAAMRDGLGRAFVTAVDTIRQARGRVIVTGIGKSGHVARKIAATLASTGTPAFFVHAADASHGDLGMITSDDVMMALSWSGETEELTDLINYSRRFGIVLIAFTVNAESTLGKAADIVLALPQTREACPHNLAPTTSSLMQLALGDSLAIALLESRGFTAVDFGVFHPRGKLGAALKFVRDLMHPGAAIPTIRRGAPMSEAIVEMSAKGFGCVAVADADGRLAGVVTDGDLRRHMRADLLQARVEEVMTAAPKTVQPDQLASEALHVLNASKITALIVVDNERPVGIVHFHDLLRAGVA
;
A
#
# COMPACT_ATOMS: atom_id res chain seq x y z
N MET A 1 -20.27 43.16 -54.03
CA MET A 1 -21.47 42.61 -53.38
C MET A 1 -21.06 41.37 -52.61
N ASP A 2 -20.73 41.59 -51.38
CA ASP A 2 -20.30 40.55 -50.42
C ASP A 2 -21.52 39.94 -49.75
N LYS A 3 -21.65 38.63 -49.78
CA LYS A 3 -22.60 37.87 -48.98
C LYS A 3 -21.86 36.78 -48.19
N SER A 4 -21.18 37.22 -47.12
CA SER A 4 -20.75 36.26 -46.08
C SER A 4 -21.97 35.80 -45.27
N ALA A 5 -22.48 34.64 -45.55
CA ALA A 5 -23.49 34.00 -44.73
C ALA A 5 -22.86 33.53 -43.43
N LYS A 6 -23.11 34.21 -42.31
CA LYS A 6 -22.80 33.77 -40.95
C LYS A 6 -23.66 32.54 -40.66
N MET A 7 -23.03 31.35 -40.62
CA MET A 7 -23.65 30.16 -40.02
C MET A 7 -23.77 30.37 -38.51
N THR A 8 -24.98 30.56 -38.04
CA THR A 8 -25.31 30.54 -36.61
C THR A 8 -25.28 29.08 -36.13
N PRO A 9 -24.58 28.73 -35.07
CA PRO A 9 -24.62 27.37 -34.55
C PRO A 9 -26.04 27.11 -34.02
N ALA A 10 -26.71 26.09 -34.58
CA ALA A 10 -27.96 25.61 -34.08
C ALA A 10 -27.85 25.27 -32.59
N SER A 11 -28.56 25.93 -31.73
CA SER A 11 -28.65 25.63 -30.32
C SER A 11 -29.30 24.25 -30.14
N VAL A 12 -28.52 23.21 -30.03
CA VAL A 12 -28.96 21.89 -29.56
C VAL A 12 -29.34 22.10 -28.09
N ARG A 13 -30.60 22.36 -27.83
CA ARG A 13 -31.16 22.21 -26.48
C ARG A 13 -31.07 20.73 -26.14
N ALA A 14 -30.01 20.36 -25.41
CA ALA A 14 -29.87 19.06 -24.81
C ALA A 14 -31.08 18.84 -23.89
N ARG A 15 -31.96 17.92 -24.25
CA ARG A 15 -32.98 17.40 -23.31
C ARG A 15 -32.18 16.77 -22.19
N HIS A 16 -32.27 17.33 -20.98
CA HIS A 16 -31.68 16.69 -19.81
C HIS A 16 -32.28 15.30 -19.66
N PRO A 17 -31.51 14.24 -19.75
CA PRO A 17 -32.05 12.90 -19.58
C PRO A 17 -32.57 12.74 -18.15
N ALA A 18 -33.64 11.95 -18.01
CA ALA A 18 -34.21 11.65 -16.69
C ALA A 18 -33.14 10.98 -15.78
N PRO A 19 -33.17 11.18 -14.46
CA PRO A 19 -32.21 10.60 -13.53
C PRO A 19 -31.94 9.09 -13.72
N HIS A 20 -32.96 8.32 -14.04
CA HIS A 20 -32.86 6.90 -14.35
C HIS A 20 -31.98 6.59 -15.59
N ALA A 21 -31.88 7.50 -16.54
CA ALA A 21 -31.03 7.31 -17.72
C ALA A 21 -29.54 7.39 -17.38
N PHE A 22 -29.14 8.19 -16.40
CA PHE A 22 -27.74 8.26 -15.92
C PHE A 22 -27.34 6.97 -15.20
N ILE A 23 -28.23 6.44 -14.33
CA ILE A 23 -28.00 5.16 -13.65
C ILE A 23 -27.87 4.03 -14.66
N ALA A 24 -28.78 3.95 -15.64
CA ALA A 24 -28.73 2.95 -16.69
C ALA A 24 -27.44 3.06 -17.53
N SER A 25 -26.94 4.28 -17.80
CA SER A 25 -25.67 4.48 -18.48
C SER A 25 -24.48 3.98 -17.63
N ALA A 26 -24.49 4.30 -16.34
CA ALA A 26 -23.44 3.84 -15.42
C ALA A 26 -23.39 2.31 -15.31
N LEU A 27 -24.57 1.66 -15.20
CA LEU A 27 -24.65 0.19 -15.14
C LEU A 27 -24.10 -0.45 -16.41
N ARG A 28 -24.48 0.03 -17.60
CA ARG A 28 -23.91 -0.48 -18.86
C ARG A 28 -22.40 -0.31 -18.93
N THR A 29 -21.85 0.79 -18.42
CA THR A 29 -20.39 1.00 -18.36
C THR A 29 -19.74 -0.05 -17.48
N LEU A 30 -20.26 -0.25 -16.26
CA LEU A 30 -19.74 -1.25 -15.33
C LEU A 30 -19.87 -2.69 -15.86
N GLU A 31 -20.96 -3.01 -16.55
CA GLU A 31 -21.15 -4.30 -17.20
C GLU A 31 -20.10 -4.54 -18.29
N THR A 32 -19.90 -3.57 -19.20
CA THR A 32 -18.88 -3.68 -20.27
C THR A 32 -17.46 -3.79 -19.70
N ASP A 33 -17.13 -3.01 -18.68
CA ASP A 33 -15.84 -3.06 -18.01
C ASP A 33 -15.64 -4.42 -17.31
N GLY A 34 -16.70 -4.98 -16.70
CA GLY A 34 -16.71 -6.31 -16.10
C GLY A 34 -16.49 -7.43 -17.12
N GLU A 35 -17.07 -7.32 -18.32
CA GLU A 35 -16.84 -8.23 -19.44
C GLU A 35 -15.35 -8.20 -19.87
N GLY A 36 -14.75 -7.01 -19.96
CA GLY A 36 -13.33 -6.84 -20.27
C GLY A 36 -12.43 -7.50 -19.24
N MET A 37 -12.74 -7.34 -17.94
CA MET A 37 -11.99 -7.98 -16.86
C MET A 37 -12.12 -9.51 -16.89
N THR A 38 -13.30 -10.02 -17.22
CA THR A 38 -13.55 -11.46 -17.39
C THR A 38 -12.75 -12.03 -18.56
N ALA A 39 -12.71 -11.32 -19.68
CA ALA A 39 -11.90 -11.68 -20.86
C ALA A 39 -10.40 -11.69 -20.52
N LEU A 40 -9.91 -10.68 -19.77
CA LEU A 40 -8.52 -10.62 -19.32
C LEU A 40 -8.16 -11.82 -18.44
N ALA A 41 -9.03 -12.17 -17.49
CA ALA A 41 -8.82 -13.33 -16.62
C ALA A 41 -8.84 -14.67 -17.40
N ALA A 42 -9.65 -14.78 -18.44
CA ALA A 42 -9.64 -15.93 -19.34
C ALA A 42 -8.35 -16.01 -20.15
N ALA A 43 -7.91 -14.90 -20.74
CA ALA A 43 -6.65 -14.83 -21.48
C ALA A 43 -5.42 -15.18 -20.61
N MET A 44 -5.45 -14.81 -19.33
CA MET A 44 -4.39 -15.14 -18.37
C MET A 44 -4.27 -16.65 -18.14
N ARG A 45 -5.36 -17.42 -18.24
CA ARG A 45 -5.33 -18.90 -18.15
C ARG A 45 -4.85 -19.58 -19.41
N ASP A 46 -4.72 -18.82 -20.50
CA ASP A 46 -4.27 -19.28 -21.82
C ASP A 46 -2.91 -18.64 -22.19
N GLY A 47 -2.72 -18.20 -23.41
CA GLY A 47 -1.43 -17.72 -23.97
C GLY A 47 -0.81 -16.53 -23.22
N LEU A 48 -1.62 -15.58 -22.75
CA LEU A 48 -1.15 -14.41 -22.00
C LEU A 48 -0.42 -14.81 -20.70
N GLY A 49 -0.87 -15.86 -20.01
CA GLY A 49 -0.24 -16.31 -18.76
C GLY A 49 1.22 -16.70 -18.93
N ARG A 50 1.61 -17.33 -20.07
CA ARG A 50 3.01 -17.67 -20.34
C ARG A 50 3.87 -16.42 -20.52
N ALA A 51 3.41 -15.47 -21.32
CA ALA A 51 4.11 -14.20 -21.52
C ALA A 51 4.21 -13.40 -20.20
N PHE A 52 3.17 -13.45 -19.36
CA PHE A 52 3.15 -12.82 -18.05
C PHE A 52 4.23 -13.41 -17.12
N VAL A 53 4.36 -14.74 -17.02
CA VAL A 53 5.41 -15.39 -16.23
C VAL A 53 6.79 -14.97 -16.74
N THR A 54 7.01 -14.95 -18.07
CA THR A 54 8.26 -14.49 -18.67
C THR A 54 8.55 -13.02 -18.28
N ALA A 55 7.54 -12.15 -18.30
CA ALA A 55 7.70 -10.74 -17.90
C ALA A 55 8.07 -10.60 -16.42
N VAL A 56 7.40 -11.35 -15.51
CA VAL A 56 7.72 -11.37 -14.08
C VAL A 56 9.17 -11.81 -13.87
N ASP A 57 9.60 -12.92 -14.48
CA ASP A 57 10.96 -13.45 -14.33
C ASP A 57 12.02 -12.49 -14.89
N THR A 58 11.74 -11.86 -16.02
CA THR A 58 12.62 -10.85 -16.64
C THR A 58 12.82 -9.66 -15.72
N ILE A 59 11.73 -9.09 -15.19
CA ILE A 59 11.81 -7.94 -14.27
C ILE A 59 12.48 -8.34 -12.95
N ARG A 60 12.21 -9.54 -12.44
CA ARG A 60 12.81 -10.04 -11.20
C ARG A 60 14.33 -10.17 -11.32
N GLN A 61 14.85 -10.53 -12.50
CA GLN A 61 16.27 -10.73 -12.77
C GLN A 61 16.99 -9.45 -13.24
N ALA A 62 16.24 -8.41 -13.59
CA ALA A 62 16.82 -7.14 -14.04
C ALA A 62 17.68 -6.50 -12.93
N ARG A 63 18.84 -5.95 -13.33
CA ARG A 63 19.75 -5.23 -12.43
C ARG A 63 19.36 -3.77 -12.27
N GLY A 64 18.66 -3.22 -13.27
CA GLY A 64 18.19 -1.85 -13.32
C GLY A 64 16.73 -1.71 -12.83
N ARG A 65 16.02 -0.81 -13.43
CA ARG A 65 14.67 -0.36 -13.08
C ARG A 65 13.68 -0.75 -14.16
N VAL A 66 12.39 -0.67 -13.85
CA VAL A 66 11.33 -0.78 -14.86
C VAL A 66 10.98 0.64 -15.34
N ILE A 67 11.23 0.89 -16.61
CA ILE A 67 10.88 2.14 -17.29
C ILE A 67 9.51 1.95 -17.93
N VAL A 68 8.49 2.61 -17.40
CA VAL A 68 7.12 2.48 -17.92
C VAL A 68 6.79 3.67 -18.79
N THR A 69 6.23 3.46 -19.97
CA THR A 69 5.89 4.53 -20.93
C THR A 69 4.55 4.30 -21.62
N GLY A 70 4.00 5.36 -22.18
CA GLY A 70 2.74 5.39 -22.93
C GLY A 70 2.26 6.80 -23.15
N ILE A 71 1.27 6.97 -24.04
CA ILE A 71 0.68 8.28 -24.40
C ILE A 71 -0.79 8.33 -24.00
N GLY A 72 -1.29 9.52 -23.70
CA GLY A 72 -2.70 9.78 -23.38
C GLY A 72 -3.19 8.95 -22.20
N LYS A 73 -4.32 8.23 -22.34
CA LYS A 73 -4.87 7.38 -21.28
C LYS A 73 -3.92 6.24 -20.89
N SER A 74 -3.29 5.60 -21.86
CA SER A 74 -2.24 4.59 -21.58
C SER A 74 -1.06 5.19 -20.83
N GLY A 75 -0.66 6.43 -21.09
CA GLY A 75 0.36 7.15 -20.33
C GLY A 75 -0.03 7.41 -18.87
N HIS A 76 -1.29 7.77 -18.59
CA HIS A 76 -1.77 7.90 -17.22
C HIS A 76 -1.80 6.56 -16.48
N VAL A 77 -2.20 5.50 -17.17
CA VAL A 77 -2.14 4.12 -16.64
C VAL A 77 -0.69 3.72 -16.36
N ALA A 78 0.23 3.99 -17.29
CA ALA A 78 1.65 3.71 -17.16
C ALA A 78 2.27 4.43 -15.93
N ARG A 79 1.92 5.70 -15.68
CA ARG A 79 2.33 6.42 -14.44
C ARG A 79 1.85 5.71 -13.18
N LYS A 80 0.59 5.24 -13.18
CA LYS A 80 0.05 4.52 -12.02
C LYS A 80 0.77 3.18 -11.83
N ILE A 81 1.03 2.43 -12.89
CA ILE A 81 1.76 1.17 -12.82
C ILE A 81 3.18 1.39 -12.28
N ALA A 82 3.90 2.39 -12.77
CA ALA A 82 5.23 2.74 -12.26
C ALA A 82 5.20 3.06 -10.75
N ALA A 83 4.22 3.84 -10.31
CA ALA A 83 4.04 4.16 -8.89
C ALA A 83 3.72 2.91 -8.06
N THR A 84 2.88 2.00 -8.56
CA THR A 84 2.55 0.73 -7.88
C THR A 84 3.79 -0.16 -7.76
N LEU A 85 4.54 -0.36 -8.84
CA LEU A 85 5.80 -1.13 -8.85
C LEU A 85 6.77 -0.57 -7.80
N ALA A 86 7.02 0.74 -7.81
CA ALA A 86 7.92 1.39 -6.86
C ALA A 86 7.46 1.19 -5.41
N SER A 87 6.16 1.36 -5.13
CA SER A 87 5.60 1.21 -3.80
C SER A 87 5.54 -0.24 -3.29
N THR A 88 5.67 -1.21 -4.19
CA THR A 88 5.70 -2.65 -3.89
C THR A 88 7.10 -3.27 -4.01
N GLY A 89 8.15 -2.44 -3.98
CA GLY A 89 9.54 -2.90 -3.90
C GLY A 89 10.21 -3.19 -5.23
N THR A 90 9.58 -2.86 -6.37
CA THR A 90 10.21 -2.92 -7.68
C THR A 90 10.58 -1.51 -8.13
N PRO A 91 11.89 -1.14 -8.21
CA PRO A 91 12.27 0.18 -8.67
C PRO A 91 11.73 0.47 -10.07
N ALA A 92 10.90 1.49 -10.20
CA ALA A 92 10.26 1.85 -11.47
C ALA A 92 10.00 3.35 -11.55
N PHE A 93 9.99 3.89 -12.76
CA PHE A 93 9.52 5.26 -13.01
C PHE A 93 8.94 5.39 -14.41
N PHE A 94 8.16 6.44 -14.59
CA PHE A 94 7.50 6.75 -15.85
C PHE A 94 8.35 7.70 -16.68
N VAL A 95 8.54 7.38 -17.97
CA VAL A 95 9.12 8.26 -18.99
C VAL A 95 8.04 8.59 -20.00
N HIS A 96 7.77 9.86 -20.22
CA HIS A 96 6.82 10.29 -21.23
C HIS A 96 7.43 10.15 -22.62
N ALA A 97 6.73 9.51 -23.55
CA ALA A 97 7.31 9.21 -24.85
C ALA A 97 7.72 10.46 -25.64
N ALA A 98 6.94 11.55 -25.55
CA ALA A 98 7.31 12.81 -26.20
C ALA A 98 8.55 13.47 -25.56
N ASP A 99 8.71 13.39 -24.23
CA ASP A 99 9.87 13.96 -23.52
C ASP A 99 11.12 13.11 -23.79
N ALA A 100 10.96 11.80 -24.01
CA ALA A 100 12.04 10.89 -24.38
C ALA A 100 12.79 11.39 -25.64
N SER A 101 12.08 11.82 -26.68
CA SER A 101 12.65 12.37 -27.91
C SER A 101 13.41 13.69 -27.70
N HIS A 102 13.27 14.33 -26.54
CA HIS A 102 13.91 15.59 -26.15
C HIS A 102 15.00 15.44 -25.09
N GLY A 103 15.49 14.21 -24.85
CA GLY A 103 16.65 13.97 -24.00
C GLY A 103 16.43 12.99 -22.86
N ASP A 104 15.18 12.69 -22.46
CA ASP A 104 14.89 11.78 -21.34
C ASP A 104 15.27 10.31 -21.63
N LEU A 105 15.57 9.96 -22.90
CA LEU A 105 16.23 8.70 -23.24
C LEU A 105 17.53 8.48 -22.45
N GLY A 106 18.24 9.58 -22.10
CA GLY A 106 19.45 9.50 -21.28
C GLY A 106 19.26 9.00 -19.86
N MET A 107 18.02 8.92 -19.36
CA MET A 107 17.71 8.31 -18.07
C MET A 107 17.65 6.78 -18.12
N ILE A 108 17.62 6.17 -19.30
CA ILE A 108 17.41 4.74 -19.52
C ILE A 108 18.76 4.08 -19.79
N THR A 109 19.04 2.98 -19.08
CA THR A 109 20.29 2.25 -19.18
C THR A 109 20.07 0.84 -19.72
N SER A 110 21.14 0.17 -20.16
CA SER A 110 21.09 -1.22 -20.62
C SER A 110 20.70 -2.24 -19.54
N ASP A 111 20.78 -1.87 -18.26
CA ASP A 111 20.37 -2.72 -17.14
C ASP A 111 18.88 -2.63 -16.84
N ASP A 112 18.17 -1.65 -17.43
CA ASP A 112 16.74 -1.42 -17.23
C ASP A 112 15.87 -2.37 -18.08
N VAL A 113 14.61 -2.53 -17.71
CA VAL A 113 13.56 -3.17 -18.52
C VAL A 113 12.56 -2.11 -18.92
N MET A 114 12.24 -2.00 -20.19
CA MET A 114 11.26 -1.05 -20.70
C MET A 114 9.90 -1.72 -20.85
N MET A 115 8.83 -1.04 -20.39
CA MET A 115 7.44 -1.47 -20.48
C MET A 115 6.63 -0.40 -21.21
N ALA A 116 6.18 -0.67 -22.43
CA ALA A 116 5.44 0.27 -23.26
C ALA A 116 3.96 -0.12 -23.37
N LEU A 117 3.07 0.83 -23.07
CA LEU A 117 1.63 0.67 -23.15
C LEU A 117 1.07 1.39 -24.37
N SER A 118 0.53 0.63 -25.32
CA SER A 118 -0.20 1.15 -26.47
C SER A 118 -1.29 0.15 -26.88
N TRP A 119 -2.57 0.53 -26.78
CA TRP A 119 -3.67 -0.38 -27.11
C TRP A 119 -3.57 -0.90 -28.54
N SER A 120 -3.41 0.00 -29.52
CA SER A 120 -3.24 -0.38 -30.93
C SER A 120 -1.85 -0.97 -31.23
N GLY A 121 -0.84 -0.57 -30.45
CA GLY A 121 0.58 -0.84 -30.74
C GLY A 121 1.17 0.01 -31.85
N GLU A 122 0.42 1.00 -32.38
CA GLU A 122 0.80 1.87 -33.50
C GLU A 122 0.93 3.36 -33.08
N THR A 123 1.28 3.62 -31.83
CA THR A 123 1.50 4.97 -31.31
C THR A 123 2.83 5.50 -31.80
N GLU A 124 2.82 6.50 -32.69
CA GLU A 124 4.01 7.04 -33.36
C GLU A 124 5.05 7.59 -32.36
N GLU A 125 4.62 8.23 -31.30
CA GLU A 125 5.49 8.81 -30.28
C GLU A 125 6.34 7.77 -29.51
N LEU A 126 6.00 6.49 -29.59
CA LEU A 126 6.82 5.42 -29.01
C LEU A 126 7.99 5.00 -29.89
N THR A 127 8.07 5.48 -31.13
CA THR A 127 9.08 5.04 -32.13
C THR A 127 10.51 5.25 -31.62
N ASP A 128 10.81 6.41 -31.03
CA ASP A 128 12.17 6.70 -30.54
C ASP A 128 12.57 5.79 -29.37
N LEU A 129 11.64 5.51 -28.46
CA LEU A 129 11.83 4.57 -27.35
C LEU A 129 12.05 3.13 -27.86
N ILE A 130 11.26 2.69 -28.84
CA ILE A 130 11.41 1.38 -29.49
C ILE A 130 12.79 1.27 -30.14
N ASN A 131 13.19 2.27 -30.94
CA ASN A 131 14.49 2.28 -31.61
C ASN A 131 15.63 2.30 -30.59
N TYR A 132 15.49 3.06 -29.51
CA TYR A 132 16.46 3.12 -28.42
C TYR A 132 16.63 1.77 -27.73
N SER A 133 15.53 1.10 -27.37
CA SER A 133 15.58 -0.23 -26.76
C SER A 133 16.31 -1.24 -27.62
N ARG A 134 16.00 -1.26 -28.93
CA ARG A 134 16.65 -2.17 -29.91
C ARG A 134 18.14 -1.87 -30.08
N ARG A 135 18.50 -0.59 -30.14
CA ARG A 135 19.90 -0.15 -30.34
C ARG A 135 20.79 -0.54 -29.15
N PHE A 136 20.28 -0.44 -27.92
CA PHE A 136 21.05 -0.68 -26.70
C PHE A 136 20.78 -2.03 -26.05
N GLY A 137 20.00 -2.92 -26.72
CA GLY A 137 19.69 -4.27 -26.21
C GLY A 137 18.88 -4.26 -24.90
N ILE A 138 18.04 -3.23 -24.71
CA ILE A 138 17.18 -3.10 -23.52
C ILE A 138 15.93 -3.95 -23.76
N VAL A 139 15.61 -4.83 -22.82
CA VAL A 139 14.42 -5.69 -22.94
C VAL A 139 13.16 -4.83 -22.98
N LEU A 140 12.32 -5.04 -24.00
CA LEU A 140 11.06 -4.32 -24.22
C LEU A 140 9.87 -5.26 -24.00
N ILE A 141 9.01 -4.89 -23.06
CA ILE A 141 7.72 -5.53 -22.77
C ILE A 141 6.61 -4.66 -23.34
N ALA A 142 5.77 -5.20 -24.21
CA ALA A 142 4.65 -4.50 -24.81
C ALA A 142 3.32 -4.89 -24.14
N PHE A 143 2.49 -3.90 -23.81
CA PHE A 143 1.08 -4.05 -23.48
C PHE A 143 0.25 -3.58 -24.67
N THR A 144 -0.26 -4.50 -25.46
CA THR A 144 -1.03 -4.18 -26.68
C THR A 144 -2.09 -5.24 -26.95
N VAL A 145 -3.12 -4.90 -27.71
CA VAL A 145 -4.10 -5.88 -28.23
C VAL A 145 -3.60 -6.58 -29.50
N ASN A 146 -2.62 -5.98 -30.18
CA ASN A 146 -2.14 -6.46 -31.46
C ASN A 146 -0.63 -6.80 -31.40
N ALA A 147 -0.32 -8.09 -31.31
CA ALA A 147 1.04 -8.58 -31.32
C ALA A 147 1.76 -8.33 -32.66
N GLU A 148 1.04 -8.16 -33.76
CA GLU A 148 1.57 -7.88 -35.08
C GLU A 148 1.79 -6.38 -35.36
N SER A 149 1.49 -5.52 -34.40
CA SER A 149 1.72 -4.08 -34.48
C SER A 149 3.21 -3.73 -34.48
N THR A 150 3.53 -2.48 -34.79
CA THR A 150 4.90 -1.95 -34.71
C THR A 150 5.54 -2.17 -33.34
N LEU A 151 4.83 -1.87 -32.25
CA LEU A 151 5.29 -2.14 -30.89
C LEU A 151 5.39 -3.64 -30.60
N GLY A 152 4.38 -4.42 -30.99
CA GLY A 152 4.35 -5.87 -30.74
C GLY A 152 5.51 -6.61 -31.40
N LYS A 153 5.80 -6.31 -32.67
CA LYS A 153 6.94 -6.90 -33.42
C LYS A 153 8.30 -6.48 -32.87
N ALA A 154 8.39 -5.29 -32.30
CA ALA A 154 9.64 -4.80 -31.74
C ALA A 154 9.90 -5.34 -30.32
N ALA A 155 8.88 -5.75 -29.59
CA ALA A 155 9.00 -6.19 -28.22
C ALA A 155 9.59 -7.60 -28.08
N ASP A 156 10.36 -7.81 -27.02
CA ASP A 156 10.89 -9.13 -26.65
C ASP A 156 9.80 -9.97 -25.96
N ILE A 157 8.87 -9.31 -25.27
CA ILE A 157 7.74 -9.94 -24.57
C ILE A 157 6.47 -9.15 -24.89
N VAL A 158 5.47 -9.83 -25.44
CA VAL A 158 4.17 -9.22 -25.73
C VAL A 158 3.13 -9.72 -24.74
N LEU A 159 2.64 -8.83 -23.89
CA LEU A 159 1.47 -9.06 -23.06
C LEU A 159 0.23 -8.67 -23.89
N ALA A 160 -0.23 -9.63 -24.70
CA ALA A 160 -1.34 -9.43 -25.63
C ALA A 160 -2.68 -9.44 -24.87
N LEU A 161 -3.27 -8.26 -24.69
CA LEU A 161 -4.59 -8.11 -24.08
C LEU A 161 -5.67 -8.62 -25.06
N PRO A 162 -6.77 -9.22 -24.54
CA PRO A 162 -7.87 -9.62 -25.41
C PRO A 162 -8.59 -8.41 -25.99
N GLN A 163 -9.04 -8.53 -27.25
CA GLN A 163 -9.84 -7.51 -27.89
C GLN A 163 -11.20 -7.40 -27.21
N THR A 164 -11.57 -6.21 -26.79
CA THR A 164 -12.85 -5.89 -26.15
C THR A 164 -13.40 -4.58 -26.71
N ARG A 165 -14.71 -4.35 -26.52
CA ARG A 165 -15.31 -3.05 -26.83
C ARG A 165 -15.14 -2.09 -25.66
N GLU A 166 -15.09 -0.80 -25.98
CA GLU A 166 -15.14 0.24 -24.98
C GLU A 166 -16.58 0.46 -24.46
N ALA A 167 -16.72 0.88 -23.21
CA ALA A 167 -18.03 1.24 -22.66
C ALA A 167 -18.60 2.53 -23.26
N CYS A 168 -17.77 3.30 -23.95
CA CYS A 168 -18.21 4.46 -24.74
C CYS A 168 -19.19 4.04 -25.84
N PRO A 169 -20.35 4.69 -25.99
CA PRO A 169 -21.35 4.34 -26.99
C PRO A 169 -20.82 4.33 -28.44
N HIS A 170 -19.77 5.09 -28.70
CA HIS A 170 -19.12 5.18 -30.02
C HIS A 170 -17.90 4.26 -30.14
N ASN A 171 -17.58 3.49 -29.11
CA ASN A 171 -16.37 2.64 -29.05
C ASN A 171 -15.05 3.41 -29.29
N LEU A 172 -14.99 4.70 -28.91
CA LEU A 172 -13.85 5.59 -29.19
C LEU A 172 -13.07 5.99 -27.94
N ALA A 173 -13.79 6.32 -26.85
CA ALA A 173 -13.13 6.76 -25.63
C ALA A 173 -12.59 5.55 -24.86
N PRO A 174 -11.27 5.49 -24.61
CA PRO A 174 -10.68 4.40 -23.83
C PRO A 174 -11.26 4.35 -22.41
N THR A 175 -11.91 3.26 -22.08
CA THR A 175 -12.53 2.93 -20.79
C THR A 175 -12.09 1.53 -20.39
N THR A 176 -12.74 0.50 -20.94
CA THR A 176 -12.45 -0.91 -20.70
C THR A 176 -11.00 -1.27 -21.02
N SER A 177 -10.46 -0.80 -22.14
CA SER A 177 -9.04 -1.01 -22.51
C SER A 177 -8.09 -0.45 -21.46
N SER A 178 -8.36 0.75 -20.95
CA SER A 178 -7.53 1.38 -19.91
C SER A 178 -7.61 0.64 -18.59
N LEU A 179 -8.81 0.17 -18.21
CA LEU A 179 -9.01 -0.64 -17.00
C LEU A 179 -8.24 -1.97 -17.08
N MET A 180 -8.29 -2.63 -18.22
CA MET A 180 -7.56 -3.89 -18.46
C MET A 180 -6.04 -3.71 -18.40
N GLN A 181 -5.49 -2.65 -19.02
CA GLN A 181 -4.07 -2.31 -18.91
C GLN A 181 -3.66 -2.07 -17.44
N LEU A 182 -4.49 -1.34 -16.71
CA LEU A 182 -4.26 -1.07 -15.29
C LEU A 182 -4.25 -2.36 -14.46
N ALA A 183 -5.26 -3.20 -14.62
CA ALA A 183 -5.40 -4.45 -13.89
C ALA A 183 -4.25 -5.42 -14.18
N LEU A 184 -3.81 -5.52 -15.44
CA LEU A 184 -2.67 -6.35 -15.82
C LEU A 184 -1.36 -5.83 -15.19
N GLY A 185 -1.17 -4.51 -15.19
CA GLY A 185 0.00 -3.87 -14.55
C GLY A 185 0.02 -4.06 -13.03
N ASP A 186 -1.12 -3.94 -12.37
CA ASP A 186 -1.23 -4.21 -10.93
C ASP A 186 -0.99 -5.70 -10.62
N SER A 187 -1.51 -6.61 -11.46
CA SER A 187 -1.24 -8.04 -11.31
C SER A 187 0.26 -8.34 -11.41
N LEU A 188 0.97 -7.66 -12.33
CA LEU A 188 2.42 -7.79 -12.48
C LEU A 188 3.16 -7.29 -11.21
N ALA A 189 2.76 -6.14 -10.69
CA ALA A 189 3.36 -5.58 -9.47
C ALA A 189 3.16 -6.49 -8.26
N ILE A 190 1.97 -7.07 -8.10
CA ILE A 190 1.67 -7.99 -7.00
C ILE A 190 2.42 -9.32 -7.16
N ALA A 191 2.49 -9.89 -8.37
CA ALA A 191 3.27 -11.10 -8.60
C ALA A 191 4.76 -10.91 -8.28
N LEU A 192 5.32 -9.75 -8.61
CA LEU A 192 6.70 -9.38 -8.26
C LEU A 192 6.88 -9.22 -6.75
N LEU A 193 5.95 -8.56 -6.07
CA LEU A 193 5.93 -8.41 -4.61
C LEU A 193 5.95 -9.79 -3.93
N GLU A 194 5.05 -10.68 -4.31
CA GLU A 194 4.94 -12.04 -3.76
C GLU A 194 6.21 -12.86 -4.03
N SER A 195 6.75 -12.76 -5.25
CA SER A 195 7.97 -13.49 -5.64
C SER A 195 9.22 -13.10 -4.87
N ARG A 196 9.23 -11.92 -4.25
CA ARG A 196 10.34 -11.39 -3.43
C ARG A 196 10.14 -11.61 -1.95
N GLY A 197 9.01 -12.16 -1.51
CA GLY A 197 8.65 -12.28 -0.11
C GLY A 197 8.50 -10.92 0.60
N PHE A 198 8.08 -9.90 -0.15
CA PHE A 198 7.91 -8.54 0.36
C PHE A 198 6.84 -8.50 1.45
N THR A 199 7.22 -8.03 2.63
CA THR A 199 6.38 -8.06 3.83
C THR A 199 5.69 -6.73 4.10
N ALA A 200 4.75 -6.73 5.05
CA ALA A 200 4.15 -5.50 5.57
C ALA A 200 5.20 -4.54 6.18
N VAL A 201 6.31 -5.09 6.71
CA VAL A 201 7.43 -4.30 7.24
C VAL A 201 8.11 -3.52 6.12
N ASP A 202 8.41 -4.20 5.02
CA ASP A 202 9.03 -3.58 3.85
C ASP A 202 8.13 -2.48 3.27
N PHE A 203 6.81 -2.73 3.26
CA PHE A 203 5.83 -1.74 2.84
C PHE A 203 5.87 -0.47 3.72
N GLY A 204 6.06 -0.62 5.04
CA GLY A 204 6.22 0.48 5.98
C GLY A 204 7.43 1.37 5.68
N VAL A 205 8.54 0.80 5.18
CA VAL A 205 9.76 1.52 4.79
C VAL A 205 9.47 2.50 3.63
N PHE A 206 8.68 2.06 2.65
CA PHE A 206 8.31 2.91 1.50
C PHE A 206 7.16 3.88 1.79
N HIS A 207 6.38 3.64 2.86
CA HIS A 207 5.23 4.46 3.25
C HIS A 207 5.37 4.96 4.70
N PRO A 208 6.42 5.74 5.05
CA PRO A 208 6.71 6.11 6.45
C PRO A 208 5.67 7.06 7.06
N ARG A 209 4.78 7.64 6.26
CA ARG A 209 3.75 8.61 6.69
C ARG A 209 2.36 8.15 6.27
N GLY A 210 1.35 8.64 7.02
CA GLY A 210 -0.07 8.32 6.78
C GLY A 210 -0.58 7.14 7.61
N LYS A 211 -1.90 6.91 7.57
CA LYS A 211 -2.57 5.86 8.37
C LYS A 211 -2.02 4.46 8.14
N LEU A 212 -1.63 4.17 6.90
CA LEU A 212 -1.11 2.86 6.53
C LEU A 212 0.29 2.61 7.12
N GLY A 213 1.21 3.57 7.02
CA GLY A 213 2.54 3.47 7.65
C GLY A 213 2.47 3.45 9.18
N ALA A 214 1.55 4.20 9.76
CA ALA A 214 1.31 4.21 11.20
C ALA A 214 0.81 2.84 11.72
N ALA A 215 -0.08 2.19 10.98
CA ALA A 215 -0.61 0.86 11.34
C ALA A 215 0.45 -0.26 11.28
N LEU A 216 1.56 -0.03 10.57
CA LEU A 216 2.67 -0.97 10.40
C LEU A 216 3.84 -0.74 11.38
N LYS A 217 3.74 0.24 12.26
CA LYS A 217 4.73 0.42 13.34
C LYS A 217 4.64 -0.71 14.35
N PHE A 218 5.80 -1.09 14.89
CA PHE A 218 5.86 -2.05 15.98
C PHE A 218 5.75 -1.36 17.34
N VAL A 219 5.39 -2.13 18.35
CA VAL A 219 5.32 -1.67 19.75
C VAL A 219 6.68 -1.10 20.19
N ARG A 220 7.80 -1.74 19.81
CA ARG A 220 9.18 -1.29 20.12
C ARG A 220 9.49 0.12 19.60
N ASP A 221 8.83 0.56 18.52
CA ASP A 221 9.05 1.88 17.92
C ASP A 221 8.34 3.01 18.69
N LEU A 222 7.38 2.65 19.56
CA LEU A 222 6.51 3.57 20.27
C LEU A 222 6.57 3.43 21.80
N MET A 223 7.11 2.32 22.32
CA MET A 223 7.22 2.06 23.75
C MET A 223 8.23 2.99 24.43
N HIS A 224 8.04 3.21 25.71
CA HIS A 224 9.00 3.87 26.58
C HIS A 224 9.85 2.80 27.30
N PRO A 225 11.14 2.65 26.98
CA PRO A 225 12.00 1.61 27.53
C PRO A 225 12.76 2.06 28.79
N GLY A 226 13.42 1.11 29.43
CA GLY A 226 14.41 1.34 30.49
C GLY A 226 13.84 2.08 31.71
N ALA A 227 14.49 3.15 32.14
CA ALA A 227 14.10 3.90 33.33
C ALA A 227 12.71 4.57 33.23
N ALA A 228 12.09 4.62 32.05
CA ALA A 228 10.74 5.15 31.90
C ALA A 228 9.66 4.14 32.36
N ILE A 229 10.01 2.85 32.49
CA ILE A 229 9.05 1.81 32.92
C ILE A 229 8.74 1.99 34.39
N PRO A 230 7.47 2.23 34.78
CA PRO A 230 7.08 2.24 36.19
C PRO A 230 7.19 0.83 36.75
N THR A 231 8.13 0.59 37.64
CA THR A 231 8.42 -0.77 38.16
C THR A 231 8.62 -0.73 39.67
N ILE A 232 8.00 -1.68 40.35
CA ILE A 232 8.16 -1.91 41.79
C ILE A 232 8.45 -3.38 42.08
N ARG A 233 9.17 -3.68 43.15
CA ARG A 233 9.42 -5.08 43.53
C ARG A 233 8.23 -5.67 44.26
N ARG A 234 7.96 -6.92 44.07
CA ARG A 234 7.05 -7.70 44.87
C ARG A 234 7.42 -7.59 46.37
N GLY A 235 6.44 -7.45 47.24
CA GLY A 235 6.64 -7.23 48.68
C GLY A 235 6.80 -5.78 49.07
N ALA A 236 6.89 -4.84 48.16
CA ALA A 236 6.92 -3.42 48.45
C ALA A 236 5.54 -2.92 48.99
N PRO A 237 5.51 -1.85 49.81
CA PRO A 237 4.24 -1.27 50.26
C PRO A 237 3.60 -0.47 49.12
N MET A 238 2.28 -0.35 49.15
CA MET A 238 1.50 0.42 48.17
C MET A 238 1.86 1.90 48.16
N SER A 239 2.35 2.46 49.25
CA SER A 239 2.86 3.84 49.30
C SER A 239 3.99 4.08 48.29
N GLU A 240 4.93 3.16 48.16
CA GLU A 240 6.02 3.25 47.18
C GLU A 240 5.50 3.07 45.75
N ALA A 241 4.56 2.13 45.54
CA ALA A 241 3.94 1.92 44.24
C ALA A 241 3.21 3.17 43.72
N ILE A 242 2.48 3.86 44.58
CA ILE A 242 1.75 5.10 44.25
C ILE A 242 2.71 6.23 43.90
N VAL A 243 3.83 6.34 44.59
CA VAL A 243 4.88 7.34 44.27
C VAL A 243 5.45 7.08 42.90
N GLU A 244 5.80 5.82 42.58
CA GLU A 244 6.34 5.43 41.27
C GLU A 244 5.32 5.65 40.14
N MET A 245 4.05 5.28 40.35
CA MET A 245 2.96 5.53 39.39
C MET A 245 2.82 7.02 39.09
N SER A 246 2.86 7.86 40.12
CA SER A 246 2.74 9.32 39.98
C SER A 246 3.93 9.93 39.29
N ALA A 247 5.15 9.45 39.59
CA ALA A 247 6.38 9.93 38.99
C ALA A 247 6.48 9.63 37.50
N LYS A 248 5.96 8.48 37.06
CA LYS A 248 6.02 8.03 35.63
C LYS A 248 4.81 8.45 34.82
N GLY A 249 3.64 8.66 35.42
CA GLY A 249 2.47 9.22 34.76
C GLY A 249 1.70 8.32 33.79
N PHE A 250 1.91 6.98 33.85
CA PHE A 250 1.21 6.02 32.99
C PHE A 250 -0.07 5.44 33.60
N GLY A 251 -0.42 5.84 34.83
CA GLY A 251 -1.59 5.33 35.55
C GLY A 251 -1.50 3.87 35.99
N CYS A 252 -0.29 3.29 35.94
CA CYS A 252 -0.01 1.93 36.37
C CYS A 252 1.45 1.76 36.79
N VAL A 253 1.74 0.64 37.50
CA VAL A 253 3.12 0.19 37.82
C VAL A 253 3.21 -1.30 37.68
N ALA A 254 4.29 -1.79 37.03
CA ALA A 254 4.62 -3.20 36.91
C ALA A 254 5.20 -3.72 38.22
N VAL A 255 4.68 -4.85 38.72
CA VAL A 255 5.25 -5.55 39.86
C VAL A 255 6.19 -6.64 39.37
N ALA A 256 7.46 -6.54 39.69
CA ALA A 256 8.49 -7.52 39.29
C ALA A 256 8.81 -8.45 40.46
N ASP A 257 9.03 -9.73 40.19
CA ASP A 257 9.55 -10.70 41.16
C ASP A 257 11.07 -10.52 41.40
N ALA A 258 11.66 -11.40 42.21
CA ALA A 258 13.07 -11.37 42.54
C ALA A 258 13.98 -11.61 41.31
N ASP A 259 13.49 -12.35 40.32
CA ASP A 259 14.20 -12.63 39.06
C ASP A 259 14.00 -11.55 37.98
N GLY A 260 13.21 -10.53 38.29
CA GLY A 260 12.87 -9.42 37.39
C GLY A 260 11.77 -9.76 36.37
N ARG A 261 11.03 -10.85 36.57
CA ARG A 261 9.88 -11.20 35.72
C ARG A 261 8.63 -10.46 36.19
N LEU A 262 7.72 -10.22 35.27
CA LEU A 262 6.45 -9.55 35.55
C LEU A 262 5.52 -10.46 36.37
N ALA A 263 5.31 -10.12 37.63
CA ALA A 263 4.38 -10.83 38.53
C ALA A 263 2.95 -10.28 38.46
N GLY A 264 2.79 -8.99 38.13
CA GLY A 264 1.50 -8.34 38.07
C GLY A 264 1.59 -6.87 37.73
N VAL A 265 0.44 -6.19 37.70
CA VAL A 265 0.35 -4.74 37.47
C VAL A 265 -0.63 -4.14 38.49
N VAL A 266 -0.29 -3.00 39.10
CA VAL A 266 -1.23 -2.16 39.87
C VAL A 266 -1.62 -0.98 38.99
N THR A 267 -2.89 -0.71 38.86
CA THR A 267 -3.44 0.40 38.07
C THR A 267 -4.25 1.37 38.97
N ASP A 268 -4.53 2.58 38.48
CA ASP A 268 -5.46 3.52 39.13
C ASP A 268 -6.83 2.89 39.42
N GLY A 269 -7.26 1.94 38.56
CA GLY A 269 -8.46 1.15 38.75
C GLY A 269 -8.36 0.24 39.98
N ASP A 270 -7.20 -0.37 40.21
CA ASP A 270 -6.96 -1.23 41.37
C ASP A 270 -6.94 -0.42 42.66
N LEU A 271 -6.31 0.77 42.66
CA LEU A 271 -6.34 1.68 43.79
C LEU A 271 -7.76 2.02 44.21
N ARG A 272 -8.63 2.33 43.26
CA ARG A 272 -10.04 2.66 43.55
C ARG A 272 -10.82 1.46 44.07
N ARG A 273 -10.57 0.27 43.55
CA ARG A 273 -11.27 -0.96 43.97
C ARG A 273 -10.87 -1.42 45.37
N HIS A 274 -9.61 -1.17 45.76
CA HIS A 274 -9.05 -1.59 47.04
C HIS A 274 -8.94 -0.44 48.05
N MET A 275 -9.65 0.68 47.79
CA MET A 275 -9.62 1.84 48.69
C MET A 275 -10.04 1.48 50.10
N ARG A 276 -9.10 1.56 51.04
CA ARG A 276 -9.28 1.28 52.49
C ARG A 276 -8.28 2.08 53.30
N ALA A 277 -8.52 2.25 54.60
CA ALA A 277 -7.71 3.12 55.45
C ALA A 277 -6.22 2.71 55.54
N ASP A 278 -5.94 1.43 55.45
CA ASP A 278 -4.59 0.83 55.53
C ASP A 278 -3.96 0.51 54.14
N LEU A 279 -4.56 1.01 53.06
CA LEU A 279 -4.07 0.73 51.70
C LEU A 279 -2.58 1.04 51.49
N LEU A 280 -2.08 2.15 52.08
CA LEU A 280 -0.71 2.58 51.94
C LEU A 280 0.33 1.59 52.53
N GLN A 281 -0.08 0.82 53.54
CA GLN A 281 0.72 -0.20 54.23
C GLN A 281 0.57 -1.59 53.59
N ALA A 282 -0.49 -1.82 52.79
CA ALA A 282 -0.72 -3.08 52.12
C ALA A 282 0.45 -3.43 51.17
N ARG A 283 0.71 -4.72 50.96
CA ARG A 283 1.69 -5.16 50.00
C ARG A 283 1.13 -5.08 48.58
N VAL A 284 1.99 -4.79 47.58
CA VAL A 284 1.55 -4.64 46.19
C VAL A 284 0.85 -5.89 45.67
N GLU A 285 1.22 -7.07 46.08
CA GLU A 285 0.63 -8.36 45.69
C GLU A 285 -0.81 -8.56 46.23
N GLU A 286 -1.24 -7.81 47.23
CA GLU A 286 -2.61 -7.85 47.76
C GLU A 286 -3.57 -7.04 46.86
N VAL A 287 -3.03 -6.12 46.03
CA VAL A 287 -3.78 -5.15 45.24
C VAL A 287 -3.61 -5.40 43.73
N MET A 288 -2.46 -5.93 43.33
CA MET A 288 -2.12 -6.10 41.90
C MET A 288 -3.07 -7.05 41.15
N THR A 289 -3.28 -6.79 39.89
CA THR A 289 -3.83 -7.77 38.96
C THR A 289 -2.68 -8.72 38.58
N ALA A 290 -2.77 -9.99 38.99
CA ALA A 290 -1.88 -11.06 38.53
C ALA A 290 -2.20 -11.43 37.08
N ALA A 291 -1.19 -11.82 36.29
CA ALA A 291 -1.31 -12.14 34.87
C ALA A 291 -1.99 -11.02 34.03
N PRO A 292 -1.43 -9.80 34.04
CA PRO A 292 -1.97 -8.67 33.30
C PRO A 292 -1.89 -8.92 31.79
N LYS A 293 -2.68 -8.16 31.01
CA LYS A 293 -2.51 -8.11 29.55
C LYS A 293 -1.17 -7.44 29.24
N THR A 294 -0.40 -8.05 28.37
CA THR A 294 0.91 -7.58 27.91
C THR A 294 1.00 -7.66 26.39
N VAL A 295 1.99 -7.01 25.82
CA VAL A 295 2.37 -7.12 24.40
C VAL A 295 3.86 -7.36 24.28
N GLN A 296 4.30 -7.86 23.12
CA GLN A 296 5.71 -8.07 22.81
C GLN A 296 6.26 -6.89 21.99
N PRO A 297 7.58 -6.65 22.00
CA PRO A 297 8.18 -5.53 21.25
C PRO A 297 7.94 -5.59 19.74
N ASP A 298 7.87 -6.79 19.20
CA ASP A 298 7.71 -7.08 17.76
C ASP A 298 6.27 -7.23 17.29
N GLN A 299 5.30 -7.06 18.19
CA GLN A 299 3.89 -6.96 17.80
C GLN A 299 3.59 -5.62 17.13
N LEU A 300 2.61 -5.61 16.20
CA LEU A 300 2.15 -4.38 15.57
C LEU A 300 1.48 -3.45 16.58
N ALA A 301 1.72 -2.15 16.43
CA ALA A 301 1.08 -1.12 17.25
C ALA A 301 -0.46 -1.14 17.14
N SER A 302 -1.00 -1.53 15.98
CA SER A 302 -2.42 -1.74 15.75
C SER A 302 -3.00 -2.89 16.60
N GLU A 303 -2.24 -3.96 16.81
CA GLU A 303 -2.64 -5.06 17.70
C GLU A 303 -2.64 -4.61 19.16
N ALA A 304 -1.62 -3.86 19.58
CA ALA A 304 -1.58 -3.27 20.92
C ALA A 304 -2.79 -2.35 21.17
N LEU A 305 -3.16 -1.53 20.18
CA LEU A 305 -4.37 -0.69 20.25
C LEU A 305 -5.65 -1.52 20.39
N HIS A 306 -5.75 -2.63 19.66
CA HIS A 306 -6.88 -3.56 19.77
C HIS A 306 -6.98 -4.13 21.21
N VAL A 307 -5.85 -4.57 21.79
CA VAL A 307 -5.82 -5.10 23.18
C VAL A 307 -6.24 -4.03 24.19
N LEU A 308 -5.75 -2.78 24.06
CA LEU A 308 -6.14 -1.67 24.91
C LEU A 308 -7.66 -1.42 24.87
N ASN A 309 -8.22 -1.32 23.66
CA ASN A 309 -9.65 -1.07 23.47
C ASN A 309 -10.52 -2.23 23.96
N ALA A 310 -10.18 -3.47 23.60
CA ALA A 310 -10.94 -4.65 24.00
C ALA A 310 -10.93 -4.87 25.52
N SER A 311 -9.80 -4.55 26.19
CA SER A 311 -9.62 -4.70 27.62
C SER A 311 -10.03 -3.45 28.42
N LYS A 312 -10.36 -2.33 27.75
CA LYS A 312 -10.70 -1.02 28.34
C LYS A 312 -9.61 -0.52 29.31
N ILE A 313 -8.34 -0.66 28.90
CA ILE A 313 -7.17 -0.19 29.65
C ILE A 313 -6.42 0.87 28.84
N THR A 314 -5.60 1.68 29.50
CA THR A 314 -4.90 2.82 28.87
C THR A 314 -3.42 2.58 28.62
N ALA A 315 -2.83 1.59 29.28
CA ALA A 315 -1.41 1.26 29.13
C ALA A 315 -1.20 -0.26 29.11
N LEU A 316 -0.17 -0.70 28.42
CA LEU A 316 0.29 -2.10 28.38
C LEU A 316 1.77 -2.16 28.74
N ILE A 317 2.12 -3.09 29.61
CA ILE A 317 3.52 -3.45 29.83
C ILE A 317 3.98 -4.27 28.63
N VAL A 318 5.10 -3.86 28.05
CA VAL A 318 5.77 -4.58 26.98
C VAL A 318 6.74 -5.57 27.62
N VAL A 319 6.61 -6.85 27.27
CA VAL A 319 7.42 -7.92 27.86
C VAL A 319 8.23 -8.65 26.78
N ASP A 320 9.45 -8.99 27.14
CA ASP A 320 10.28 -9.93 26.40
C ASP A 320 10.82 -10.98 27.39
N ASN A 321 10.61 -12.27 27.08
CA ASN A 321 10.95 -13.38 27.95
C ASN A 321 10.42 -13.16 29.40
N GLU A 322 9.13 -12.78 29.50
CA GLU A 322 8.42 -12.50 30.77
C GLU A 322 8.96 -11.30 31.55
N ARG A 323 9.96 -10.54 31.05
CA ARG A 323 10.53 -9.37 31.72
C ARG A 323 9.95 -8.08 31.13
N PRO A 324 9.61 -7.09 31.94
CA PRO A 324 9.24 -5.77 31.46
C PRO A 324 10.40 -5.12 30.71
N VAL A 325 10.23 -4.82 29.42
CA VAL A 325 11.22 -4.14 28.56
C VAL A 325 10.75 -2.78 28.10
N GLY A 326 9.46 -2.47 28.28
CA GLY A 326 8.86 -1.21 27.91
C GLY A 326 7.45 -1.04 28.46
N ILE A 327 6.90 0.15 28.26
CA ILE A 327 5.50 0.47 28.47
C ILE A 327 4.99 1.26 27.27
N VAL A 328 3.79 0.97 26.78
CA VAL A 328 3.13 1.73 25.72
C VAL A 328 1.77 2.23 26.23
N HIS A 329 1.51 3.52 26.04
CA HIS A 329 0.27 4.15 26.44
C HIS A 329 -0.64 4.42 25.24
N PHE A 330 -1.94 4.42 25.42
CA PHE A 330 -2.93 4.72 24.37
C PHE A 330 -2.63 6.03 23.59
N HIS A 331 -2.19 7.07 24.31
CA HIS A 331 -1.83 8.35 23.68
C HIS A 331 -0.61 8.26 22.75
N ASP A 332 0.33 7.34 22.98
CA ASP A 332 1.49 7.15 22.10
C ASP A 332 1.03 6.60 20.76
N LEU A 333 0.09 5.64 20.79
CA LEU A 333 -0.51 5.05 19.59
C LEU A 333 -1.34 6.08 18.80
N LEU A 334 -2.11 6.94 19.50
CA LEU A 334 -2.84 8.03 18.88
C LEU A 334 -1.91 9.05 18.21
N ARG A 335 -0.86 9.51 18.91
CA ARG A 335 0.14 10.44 18.34
C ARG A 335 0.86 9.86 17.16
N ALA A 336 1.08 8.55 17.15
CA ALA A 336 1.70 7.83 16.04
C ALA A 336 0.77 7.66 14.84
N GLY A 337 -0.51 7.99 14.96
CA GLY A 337 -1.52 7.87 13.90
C GLY A 337 -2.03 6.43 13.70
N VAL A 338 -1.89 5.57 14.71
CA VAL A 338 -2.31 4.15 14.64
C VAL A 338 -3.85 4.00 14.75
N ALA A 339 -4.55 5.05 15.19
CA ALA A 339 -6.02 5.10 15.36
C ALA A 339 -6.69 5.95 14.30
#